data_04bf3bb091d51e7777e284207768d007
#
_entry.id   04bf3bb091d51e7777e284207768d007
#
_cell.length_a   1.000
_cell.length_b   1.000
_cell.length_c   1.000
_cell.angle_alpha   90.00
_cell.angle_beta   90.00
_cell.angle_gamma   90.00
#
_symmetry.space_group_name_H-M   'P 1'
#
loop_
_entity.id
_entity.type
_entity.pdbx_description
1 polymer ?
#
loop_
_entity_poly.entity_id
_entity_poly.type
_entity_poly.pdbx_seq_one_letter_code
_entity_poly.pdbx_strand_id
1 'polypeptide(L)'
;MTRMKKLAAGLLSASAMAFALPAASQANELTLCWAAWDPANALVELSKDFEAQSGVKMNFEFTPWPNFTDRILNELNSGGKLCDVLIGDSQWLGGSAENGYYVKLNDFFDKEGIKMSDFAEATVDAYSTWPKGTPNYWALPAMGDANGWFYRKDWFEDPKIMEEFKAKNGTDLAPPKTWDEFKKIAEFFQGREVGGQKVYGAAIFTERASEGITMGATSVLYPYGFKYE
;
A
#
# COMPACT_ATOMS: atom_id res chain seq x y z
N MET A 1 84.82 12.27 51.76
CA MET A 1 84.91 11.34 50.60
C MET A 1 83.59 10.65 50.43
N THR A 2 82.74 11.13 49.53
CA THR A 2 81.49 10.45 49.30
C THR A 2 81.09 10.66 47.81
N ARG A 3 81.07 9.58 47.04
CA ARG A 3 80.83 9.59 45.64
C ARG A 3 79.32 9.75 45.34
N MET A 4 78.99 10.76 44.58
CA MET A 4 77.66 10.94 43.99
C MET A 4 77.47 9.95 42.79
N LYS A 5 76.45 9.12 42.91
CA LYS A 5 75.97 8.32 41.78
C LYS A 5 74.87 9.08 41.05
N LYS A 6 75.09 9.39 39.77
CA LYS A 6 74.06 9.96 38.86
C LYS A 6 73.13 8.85 38.43
N LEU A 7 71.83 8.97 38.75
CA LEU A 7 70.79 8.17 38.13
C LEU A 7 70.33 8.89 36.87
N ALA A 8 70.44 8.19 35.74
CA ALA A 8 69.86 8.61 34.49
C ALA A 8 68.39 8.12 34.44
N ALA A 9 67.46 9.05 34.36
CA ALA A 9 66.05 8.74 34.15
C ALA A 9 65.82 8.57 32.63
N GLY A 10 65.56 7.34 32.22
CA GLY A 10 65.12 7.03 30.84
C GLY A 10 63.62 7.32 30.70
N LEU A 11 63.24 8.27 29.83
CA LEU A 11 61.85 8.47 29.39
C LEU A 11 61.50 7.37 28.40
N LEU A 12 60.65 6.46 28.82
CA LEU A 12 59.91 5.56 27.91
C LEU A 12 58.75 6.32 27.30
N SER A 13 58.87 6.71 26.04
CA SER A 13 57.75 7.23 25.25
C SER A 13 56.88 6.06 24.82
N ALA A 14 55.74 5.85 25.46
CA ALA A 14 54.71 4.93 25.04
C ALA A 14 53.94 5.58 23.89
N SER A 15 54.26 5.20 22.65
CA SER A 15 53.44 5.51 21.46
C SER A 15 52.15 4.71 21.53
N ALA A 16 51.05 5.37 21.92
CA ALA A 16 49.71 4.81 21.79
C ALA A 16 49.34 4.76 20.29
N MET A 17 49.48 3.61 19.68
CA MET A 17 48.84 3.33 18.39
C MET A 17 47.35 3.29 18.64
N ALA A 18 46.64 4.36 18.27
CA ALA A 18 45.19 4.35 18.15
C ALA A 18 44.83 3.44 16.99
N PHE A 19 44.42 2.22 17.27
CA PHE A 19 43.71 1.39 16.30
C PHE A 19 42.38 2.09 16.03
N ALA A 20 42.29 2.82 14.90
CA ALA A 20 41.01 3.20 14.34
C ALA A 20 40.32 1.89 13.92
N LEU A 21 39.40 1.43 14.77
CA LEU A 21 38.44 0.42 14.36
C LEU A 21 37.71 0.99 13.13
N PRO A 22 37.69 0.27 12.00
CA PRO A 22 36.83 0.71 10.92
C PRO A 22 35.43 0.84 11.50
N ALA A 23 34.85 2.04 11.44
CA ALA A 23 33.43 2.19 11.65
C ALA A 23 32.78 1.19 10.70
N ALA A 24 32.10 0.18 11.24
CA ALA A 24 31.30 -0.71 10.42
C ALA A 24 30.37 0.22 9.64
N SER A 25 30.61 0.32 8.33
CA SER A 25 29.65 0.92 7.41
C SER A 25 28.37 0.12 7.65
N GLN A 26 27.42 0.68 8.38
CA GLN A 26 26.07 0.17 8.34
C GLN A 26 25.72 0.16 6.86
N ALA A 27 25.51 -1.03 6.33
CA ALA A 27 25.06 -1.15 4.96
C ALA A 27 23.79 -0.30 4.88
N ASN A 28 23.87 0.79 4.11
CA ASN A 28 22.74 1.66 3.87
C ASN A 28 21.78 0.93 2.94
N GLU A 29 21.08 -0.04 3.50
CA GLU A 29 20.07 -0.81 2.79
C GLU A 29 18.76 -0.68 3.55
N LEU A 30 17.65 -0.53 2.84
CA LEU A 30 16.30 -0.57 3.37
C LEU A 30 15.51 -1.67 2.66
N THR A 31 14.69 -2.39 3.41
CA THR A 31 13.76 -3.38 2.87
C THR A 31 12.35 -2.84 2.88
N LEU A 32 11.73 -2.75 1.70
CA LEU A 32 10.33 -2.37 1.52
C LEU A 32 9.48 -3.61 1.28
N CYS A 33 8.44 -3.77 2.10
CA CYS A 33 7.46 -4.83 1.95
C CYS A 33 6.17 -4.32 1.30
N TRP A 34 5.65 -5.09 0.35
CA TRP A 34 4.35 -4.84 -0.27
C TRP A 34 3.76 -6.12 -0.87
N ALA A 35 2.55 -6.00 -1.42
CA ALA A 35 1.97 -7.05 -2.24
C ALA A 35 2.65 -7.16 -3.61
N ALA A 36 2.67 -8.37 -4.18
CA ALA A 36 3.22 -8.65 -5.51
C ALA A 36 2.19 -8.29 -6.60
N TRP A 37 2.41 -7.20 -7.33
CA TRP A 37 1.56 -6.71 -8.42
C TRP A 37 2.28 -5.63 -9.26
N ASP A 38 1.67 -5.18 -10.36
CA ASP A 38 2.34 -4.27 -11.29
C ASP A 38 2.82 -2.94 -10.66
N PRO A 39 2.06 -2.25 -9.79
CA PRO A 39 2.57 -1.05 -9.13
C PRO A 39 3.81 -1.30 -8.26
N ALA A 40 3.93 -2.48 -7.63
CA ALA A 40 5.14 -2.83 -6.88
C ALA A 40 6.35 -2.99 -7.80
N ASN A 41 6.16 -3.58 -8.99
CA ASN A 41 7.23 -3.68 -9.99
C ASN A 41 7.64 -2.29 -10.50
N ALA A 42 6.68 -1.38 -10.71
CA ALA A 42 6.96 0.02 -11.08
C ALA A 42 7.76 0.74 -9.98
N LEU A 43 7.45 0.49 -8.70
CA LEU A 43 8.17 1.08 -7.58
C LEU A 43 9.65 0.65 -7.54
N VAL A 44 9.97 -0.60 -7.92
CA VAL A 44 11.36 -1.07 -8.06
C VAL A 44 12.12 -0.21 -9.07
N GLU A 45 11.50 0.13 -10.19
CA GLU A 45 12.15 0.99 -11.19
C GLU A 45 12.33 2.43 -10.68
N LEU A 46 11.31 2.99 -10.02
CA LEU A 46 11.38 4.34 -9.45
C LEU A 46 12.39 4.46 -8.30
N SER A 47 12.60 3.39 -7.53
CA SER A 47 13.56 3.41 -6.43
C SER A 47 15.01 3.56 -6.86
N LYS A 48 15.34 3.29 -8.11
CA LYS A 48 16.70 3.50 -8.67
C LYS A 48 17.11 4.97 -8.61
N ASP A 49 16.18 5.88 -8.78
CA ASP A 49 16.46 7.31 -8.65
C ASP A 49 16.74 7.69 -7.19
N PHE A 50 16.02 7.09 -6.26
CA PHE A 50 16.28 7.25 -4.83
C PHE A 50 17.66 6.68 -4.43
N GLU A 51 17.98 5.47 -4.89
CA GLU A 51 19.30 4.86 -4.65
C GLU A 51 20.43 5.74 -5.19
N ALA A 52 20.28 6.26 -6.40
CA ALA A 52 21.28 7.12 -7.03
C ALA A 52 21.49 8.45 -6.26
N GLN A 53 20.43 9.01 -5.68
CA GLN A 53 20.48 10.27 -4.95
C GLN A 53 20.93 10.12 -3.50
N SER A 54 20.50 9.05 -2.82
CA SER A 54 20.72 8.85 -1.39
C SER A 54 21.94 7.97 -1.07
N GLY A 55 22.36 7.12 -2.01
CA GLY A 55 23.33 6.06 -1.76
C GLY A 55 22.78 4.91 -0.90
N VAL A 56 21.48 4.88 -0.66
CA VAL A 56 20.79 3.83 0.12
C VAL A 56 20.22 2.81 -0.86
N LYS A 57 20.59 1.54 -0.70
CA LYS A 57 20.09 0.45 -1.52
C LYS A 57 18.70 0.04 -1.06
N MET A 58 17.80 -0.20 -2.01
CA MET A 58 16.45 -0.69 -1.75
C MET A 58 16.34 -2.19 -2.04
N ASN A 59 15.94 -2.94 -1.05
CA ASN A 59 15.53 -4.33 -1.17
C ASN A 59 14.01 -4.41 -1.11
N PHE A 60 13.41 -5.40 -1.78
CA PHE A 60 11.97 -5.55 -1.87
C PHE A 60 11.54 -6.96 -1.48
N GLU A 61 10.55 -7.03 -0.61
CA GLU A 61 9.87 -8.25 -0.20
C GLU A 61 8.41 -8.19 -0.64
N PHE A 62 8.10 -8.81 -1.78
CA PHE A 62 6.75 -8.82 -2.32
C PHE A 62 6.05 -10.15 -2.04
N THR A 63 4.87 -10.05 -1.47
CA THR A 63 4.04 -11.21 -1.12
C THR A 63 2.80 -11.26 -2.04
N PRO A 64 2.47 -12.42 -2.64
CA PRO A 64 1.24 -12.56 -3.40
C PRO A 64 0.00 -12.14 -2.59
N TRP A 65 -0.95 -11.44 -3.21
CA TRP A 65 -2.14 -10.90 -2.56
C TRP A 65 -2.88 -11.89 -1.63
N PRO A 66 -3.13 -13.15 -2.02
CA PRO A 66 -3.84 -14.07 -1.13
C PRO A 66 -3.15 -14.34 0.20
N ASN A 67 -1.84 -14.12 0.29
CA ASN A 67 -1.02 -14.38 1.48
C ASN A 67 -0.51 -13.09 2.15
N PHE A 68 -0.75 -11.93 1.55
CA PHE A 68 -0.13 -10.67 1.97
C PHE A 68 -0.57 -10.24 3.35
N THR A 69 -1.88 -10.21 3.59
CA THR A 69 -2.47 -9.82 4.87
C THR A 69 -1.94 -10.70 6.00
N ASP A 70 -2.04 -12.02 5.87
CA ASP A 70 -1.65 -12.96 6.92
C ASP A 70 -0.15 -12.88 7.21
N ARG A 71 0.67 -12.81 6.17
CA ARG A 71 2.13 -12.70 6.33
C ARG A 71 2.52 -11.43 7.07
N ILE A 72 2.02 -10.27 6.65
CA ILE A 72 2.40 -8.98 7.25
C ILE A 72 1.86 -8.85 8.67
N LEU A 73 0.60 -9.20 8.92
CA LEU A 73 0.04 -9.11 10.27
C LEU A 73 0.75 -10.08 11.24
N ASN A 74 1.13 -11.27 10.81
CA ASN A 74 1.93 -12.19 11.62
C ASN A 74 3.31 -11.62 11.92
N GLU A 75 3.97 -10.99 10.94
CA GLU A 75 5.26 -10.33 11.13
C GLU A 75 5.17 -9.19 12.15
N LEU A 76 4.19 -8.29 12.00
CA LEU A 76 3.95 -7.20 12.93
C LEU A 76 3.64 -7.71 14.35
N ASN A 77 2.76 -8.72 14.49
CA ASN A 77 2.38 -9.29 15.77
C ASN A 77 3.53 -9.99 16.50
N SER A 78 4.47 -10.59 15.77
CA SER A 78 5.63 -11.27 16.33
C SER A 78 6.79 -10.32 16.68
N GLY A 79 6.68 -9.03 16.34
CA GLY A 79 7.77 -8.06 16.47
C GLY A 79 8.92 -8.34 15.51
N GLY A 80 8.62 -8.95 14.36
CA GLY A 80 9.58 -9.24 13.32
C GLY A 80 10.22 -7.97 12.75
N LYS A 81 11.32 -8.16 12.01
CA LYS A 81 12.11 -7.08 11.42
C LYS A 81 12.30 -7.28 9.92
N LEU A 82 11.32 -7.86 9.27
CA LEU A 82 11.39 -8.13 7.83
C LEU A 82 11.46 -6.85 7.01
N CYS A 83 10.73 -5.82 7.44
CA CYS A 83 10.57 -4.58 6.69
C CYS A 83 11.06 -3.37 7.48
N ASP A 84 11.81 -2.49 6.82
CA ASP A 84 12.08 -1.13 7.31
C ASP A 84 10.97 -0.17 6.90
N VAL A 85 10.38 -0.42 5.72
CA VAL A 85 9.25 0.34 5.17
C VAL A 85 8.18 -0.63 4.72
N LEU A 86 6.93 -0.35 5.07
CA LEU A 86 5.78 -1.15 4.69
C LEU A 86 4.77 -0.30 3.91
N ILE A 87 4.36 -0.76 2.73
CA ILE A 87 3.12 -0.29 2.12
C ILE A 87 2.03 -1.27 2.54
N GLY A 88 1.30 -0.86 3.56
CA GLY A 88 0.24 -1.65 4.18
C GLY A 88 -1.14 -1.25 3.70
N ASP A 89 -2.14 -2.00 4.13
CA ASP A 89 -3.52 -1.72 3.85
C ASP A 89 -4.11 -0.73 4.87
N SER A 90 -4.97 0.17 4.42
CA SER A 90 -5.60 1.20 5.26
C SER A 90 -6.42 0.62 6.41
N GLN A 91 -6.99 -0.55 6.23
CA GLN A 91 -7.78 -1.24 7.26
C GLN A 91 -6.94 -1.73 8.45
N TRP A 92 -5.61 -1.79 8.32
CA TRP A 92 -4.71 -2.17 9.43
C TRP A 92 -4.25 -0.98 10.26
N LEU A 93 -4.50 0.25 9.79
CA LEU A 93 -3.94 1.47 10.36
C LEU A 93 -4.27 1.61 11.85
N GLY A 94 -5.54 1.49 12.23
CA GLY A 94 -5.98 1.63 13.60
C GLY A 94 -5.36 0.61 14.53
N GLY A 95 -5.47 -0.67 14.19
CA GLY A 95 -4.89 -1.75 14.98
C GLY A 95 -3.36 -1.64 15.09
N SER A 96 -2.68 -1.26 14.00
CA SER A 96 -1.23 -1.11 14.00
C SER A 96 -0.76 0.09 14.83
N ALA A 97 -1.51 1.19 14.82
CA ALA A 97 -1.22 2.36 15.64
C ALA A 97 -1.42 2.07 17.14
N GLU A 98 -2.52 1.41 17.51
CA GLU A 98 -2.85 1.11 18.91
C GLU A 98 -1.91 0.07 19.54
N ASN A 99 -1.47 -0.90 18.74
CA ASN A 99 -0.54 -1.94 19.22
C ASN A 99 0.94 -1.53 19.11
N GLY A 100 1.23 -0.31 18.63
CA GLY A 100 2.60 0.21 18.50
C GLY A 100 3.42 -0.45 17.39
N TYR A 101 2.75 -1.02 16.39
CA TYR A 101 3.43 -1.58 15.21
C TYR A 101 3.88 -0.51 14.24
N TYR A 102 3.13 0.59 14.15
CA TYR A 102 3.48 1.75 13.35
C TYR A 102 4.08 2.86 14.22
N VAL A 103 4.99 3.62 13.66
CA VAL A 103 5.57 4.81 14.29
C VAL A 103 4.69 6.01 13.97
N LYS A 104 4.43 6.86 14.98
CA LYS A 104 3.76 8.15 14.74
C LYS A 104 4.70 9.09 13.99
N LEU A 105 4.23 9.63 12.87
CA LEU A 105 5.07 10.37 11.91
C LEU A 105 5.02 11.89 12.05
N ASN A 106 4.24 12.45 12.98
CA ASN A 106 4.10 13.91 13.11
C ASN A 106 5.44 14.63 13.23
N ASP A 107 6.30 14.23 14.18
CA ASP A 107 7.59 14.87 14.40
C ASP A 107 8.51 14.75 13.18
N PHE A 108 8.42 13.62 12.47
CA PHE A 108 9.15 13.42 11.22
C PHE A 108 8.64 14.35 10.12
N PHE A 109 7.34 14.51 9.96
CA PHE A 109 6.75 15.42 8.97
C PHE A 109 7.11 16.86 9.24
N ASP A 110 7.06 17.28 10.49
CA ASP A 110 7.46 18.64 10.90
C ASP A 110 8.94 18.91 10.59
N LYS A 111 9.81 17.96 10.91
CA LYS A 111 11.25 18.05 10.67
C LYS A 111 11.60 18.10 9.19
N GLU A 112 10.97 17.26 8.37
CA GLU A 112 11.24 17.16 6.92
C GLU A 112 10.38 18.14 6.09
N GLY A 113 9.49 18.91 6.72
CA GLY A 113 8.63 19.88 6.05
C GLY A 113 7.54 19.26 5.18
N ILE A 114 7.14 18.00 5.48
CA ILE A 114 6.08 17.29 4.75
C ILE A 114 4.72 17.82 5.18
N LYS A 115 3.93 18.27 4.22
CA LYS A 115 2.59 18.82 4.48
C LYS A 115 1.52 17.84 4.01
N MET A 116 0.68 17.42 4.93
CA MET A 116 -0.44 16.52 4.59
C MET A 116 -1.48 17.19 3.67
N SER A 117 -1.50 18.53 3.61
CA SER A 117 -2.29 19.28 2.64
C SER A 117 -1.86 19.09 1.18
N ASP A 118 -0.69 18.54 0.92
CA ASP A 118 -0.20 18.24 -0.42
C ASP A 118 -0.77 16.95 -0.98
N PHE A 119 -1.50 16.18 -0.14
CA PHE A 119 -2.19 14.95 -0.49
C PHE A 119 -3.71 15.18 -0.56
N ALA A 120 -4.42 14.33 -1.28
CA ALA A 120 -5.88 14.38 -1.32
C ALA A 120 -6.48 14.14 0.08
N GLU A 121 -7.34 15.04 0.54
CA GLU A 121 -7.93 15.01 1.88
C GLU A 121 -8.55 13.64 2.22
N ALA A 122 -9.33 13.07 1.30
CA ALA A 122 -9.96 11.77 1.49
C ALA A 122 -8.94 10.62 1.72
N THR A 123 -7.76 10.69 1.08
CA THR A 123 -6.72 9.67 1.29
C THR A 123 -5.97 9.90 2.61
N VAL A 124 -5.79 11.14 3.03
CA VAL A 124 -5.21 11.46 4.35
C VAL A 124 -6.11 10.92 5.46
N ASP A 125 -7.42 11.21 5.38
CA ASP A 125 -8.37 10.73 6.36
C ASP A 125 -8.46 9.20 6.41
N ALA A 126 -8.49 8.56 5.23
CA ALA A 126 -8.61 7.11 5.16
C ALA A 126 -7.34 6.37 5.53
N TYR A 127 -6.16 6.86 5.11
CA TYR A 127 -4.92 6.07 5.08
C TYR A 127 -3.83 6.57 6.03
N SER A 128 -4.01 7.74 6.65
CA SER A 128 -2.93 8.33 7.45
C SER A 128 -3.29 8.59 8.91
N THR A 129 -4.57 8.87 9.23
CA THR A 129 -4.97 9.38 10.54
C THR A 129 -5.56 8.31 11.45
N TRP A 130 -5.13 8.31 12.72
CA TRP A 130 -5.74 7.52 13.79
C TRP A 130 -5.52 8.16 15.18
N PRO A 131 -6.56 8.25 16.09
CA PRO A 131 -7.97 8.00 15.79
C PRO A 131 -8.52 8.90 14.69
N LYS A 132 -9.59 8.48 14.01
CA LYS A 132 -10.20 9.28 12.94
C LYS A 132 -10.59 10.67 13.41
N GLY A 133 -10.40 11.68 12.56
CA GLY A 133 -10.67 13.09 12.87
C GLY A 133 -9.60 13.75 13.76
N THR A 134 -8.47 13.08 14.01
CA THR A 134 -7.34 13.67 14.74
C THR A 134 -6.17 13.95 13.79
N PRO A 135 -5.31 14.94 14.09
CA PRO A 135 -4.10 15.20 13.31
C PRO A 135 -2.92 14.28 13.71
N ASN A 136 -3.20 13.04 14.07
CA ASN A 136 -2.18 12.05 14.38
C ASN A 136 -1.93 11.20 13.13
N TYR A 137 -0.76 11.35 12.54
CA TYR A 137 -0.37 10.67 11.30
C TYR A 137 0.51 9.47 11.58
N TRP A 138 0.14 8.32 10.97
CA TRP A 138 0.81 7.03 11.15
C TRP A 138 1.29 6.43 9.82
N ALA A 139 0.88 7.02 8.72
CA ALA A 139 1.30 6.64 7.39
C ALA A 139 1.22 7.82 6.41
N LEU A 140 1.88 7.70 5.27
CA LEU A 140 1.68 8.55 4.09
C LEU A 140 0.77 7.82 3.10
N PRO A 141 -0.15 8.49 2.42
CA PRO A 141 -0.92 7.88 1.35
C PRO A 141 0.02 7.49 0.20
N ALA A 142 0.13 6.19 -0.09
CA ALA A 142 0.94 5.71 -1.20
C ALA A 142 0.16 5.73 -2.52
N MET A 143 -1.13 5.38 -2.46
CA MET A 143 -2.06 5.45 -3.59
C MET A 143 -3.49 5.46 -3.08
N GLY A 144 -4.43 5.91 -3.92
CA GLY A 144 -5.85 5.88 -3.63
C GLY A 144 -6.58 5.00 -4.64
N ASP A 145 -7.54 4.22 -4.16
CA ASP A 145 -8.40 3.39 -4.98
C ASP A 145 -9.81 3.96 -5.06
N ALA A 146 -10.47 3.70 -6.18
CA ALA A 146 -11.88 4.00 -6.36
C ALA A 146 -12.59 2.83 -7.02
N ASN A 147 -13.71 2.42 -6.44
CA ASN A 147 -14.57 1.44 -7.08
C ASN A 147 -15.32 2.08 -8.23
N GLY A 148 -15.32 1.41 -9.36
CA GLY A 148 -16.02 1.86 -10.56
C GLY A 148 -16.43 0.69 -11.43
N TRP A 149 -17.28 0.99 -12.41
CA TRP A 149 -17.70 0.01 -13.39
C TRP A 149 -16.95 0.18 -14.70
N PHE A 150 -16.39 -0.91 -15.17
CA PHE A 150 -15.93 -1.03 -16.56
C PHE A 150 -16.99 -1.76 -17.36
N TYR A 151 -17.29 -1.27 -18.55
CA TYR A 151 -18.23 -1.90 -19.45
C TYR A 151 -17.71 -1.93 -20.89
N ARG A 152 -18.21 -2.85 -21.66
CA ARG A 152 -17.88 -2.98 -23.09
C ARG A 152 -18.66 -1.93 -23.86
N LYS A 153 -17.99 -0.81 -24.13
CA LYS A 153 -18.57 0.33 -24.85
C LYS A 153 -19.11 -0.09 -26.22
N ASP A 154 -18.34 -0.94 -26.92
CA ASP A 154 -18.72 -1.48 -28.22
C ASP A 154 -20.03 -2.27 -28.21
N TRP A 155 -20.35 -2.97 -27.11
CA TRP A 155 -21.63 -3.67 -26.95
C TRP A 155 -22.77 -2.75 -26.55
N PHE A 156 -22.47 -1.76 -25.73
CA PHE A 156 -23.48 -0.82 -25.27
C PHE A 156 -23.88 0.19 -26.34
N GLU A 157 -23.04 0.40 -27.35
CA GLU A 157 -23.29 1.28 -28.51
C GLU A 157 -23.69 0.50 -29.78
N ASP A 158 -23.78 -0.84 -29.74
CA ASP A 158 -24.26 -1.64 -30.87
C ASP A 158 -25.78 -1.48 -31.04
N PRO A 159 -26.25 -0.95 -32.19
CA PRO A 159 -27.67 -0.66 -32.40
C PRO A 159 -28.58 -1.89 -32.23
N LYS A 160 -28.10 -3.07 -32.63
CA LYS A 160 -28.87 -4.30 -32.52
C LYS A 160 -28.99 -4.75 -31.06
N ILE A 161 -27.90 -4.69 -30.30
CA ILE A 161 -27.91 -5.04 -28.88
C ILE A 161 -28.78 -4.04 -28.10
N MET A 162 -28.71 -2.75 -28.41
CA MET A 162 -29.55 -1.71 -27.79
C MET A 162 -31.03 -1.96 -28.05
N GLU A 163 -31.42 -2.28 -29.29
CA GLU A 163 -32.81 -2.57 -29.65
C GLU A 163 -33.33 -3.84 -28.91
N GLU A 164 -32.53 -4.90 -28.89
CA GLU A 164 -32.88 -6.15 -28.18
C GLU A 164 -33.02 -5.93 -26.67
N PHE A 165 -32.12 -5.14 -26.08
CA PHE A 165 -32.21 -4.81 -24.67
C PHE A 165 -33.48 -4.00 -24.33
N LYS A 166 -33.78 -2.99 -25.17
CA LYS A 166 -34.95 -2.14 -25.01
C LYS A 166 -36.24 -2.95 -25.18
N ALA A 167 -36.29 -3.82 -26.17
CA ALA A 167 -37.42 -4.72 -26.39
C ALA A 167 -37.69 -5.65 -25.18
N LYS A 168 -36.61 -6.15 -24.54
CA LYS A 168 -36.71 -7.06 -23.41
C LYS A 168 -37.01 -6.35 -22.08
N ASN A 169 -36.41 -5.18 -21.84
CA ASN A 169 -36.42 -4.54 -20.53
C ASN A 169 -37.26 -3.24 -20.45
N GLY A 170 -37.73 -2.73 -21.60
CA GLY A 170 -38.54 -1.51 -21.69
C GLY A 170 -37.75 -0.21 -21.45
N THR A 171 -36.43 -0.28 -21.32
CA THR A 171 -35.53 0.85 -21.09
C THR A 171 -34.35 0.82 -22.01
N ASP A 172 -33.69 1.94 -22.23
CA ASP A 172 -32.48 2.00 -23.06
C ASP A 172 -31.29 1.33 -22.33
N LEU A 173 -30.38 0.72 -23.10
CA LEU A 173 -29.13 0.18 -22.58
C LEU A 173 -28.16 1.33 -22.34
N ALA A 174 -27.78 1.53 -21.07
CA ALA A 174 -26.83 2.53 -20.64
C ALA A 174 -26.04 2.02 -19.41
N PRO A 175 -24.88 2.60 -19.07
CA PRO A 175 -24.20 2.28 -17.83
C PRO A 175 -25.15 2.40 -16.62
N PRO A 176 -25.18 1.41 -15.72
CA PRO A 176 -26.15 1.35 -14.64
C PRO A 176 -25.90 2.45 -13.59
N LYS A 177 -26.97 3.03 -13.08
CA LYS A 177 -26.96 3.97 -11.95
C LYS A 177 -27.43 3.35 -10.63
N THR A 178 -28.05 2.19 -10.72
CA THR A 178 -28.57 1.42 -9.59
C THR A 178 -28.21 -0.05 -9.70
N TRP A 179 -28.23 -0.77 -8.59
CA TRP A 179 -28.02 -2.22 -8.57
C TRP A 179 -29.12 -3.00 -9.32
N ASP A 180 -30.34 -2.46 -9.35
CA ASP A 180 -31.44 -3.07 -10.14
C ASP A 180 -31.21 -2.94 -11.65
N GLU A 181 -30.71 -1.79 -12.10
CA GLU A 181 -30.30 -1.61 -13.49
C GLU A 181 -29.11 -2.51 -13.84
N PHE A 182 -28.10 -2.58 -12.96
CA PHE A 182 -26.97 -3.47 -13.13
C PHE A 182 -27.41 -4.93 -13.26
N LYS A 183 -28.32 -5.39 -12.38
CA LYS A 183 -28.86 -6.75 -12.44
C LYS A 183 -29.54 -7.04 -13.78
N LYS A 184 -30.40 -6.13 -14.27
CA LYS A 184 -31.06 -6.28 -15.59
C LYS A 184 -30.07 -6.40 -16.74
N ILE A 185 -29.01 -5.58 -16.72
CA ILE A 185 -27.96 -5.62 -17.72
C ILE A 185 -27.18 -6.94 -17.62
N ALA A 186 -26.80 -7.34 -16.41
CA ALA A 186 -26.11 -8.60 -16.19
C ALA A 186 -26.91 -9.80 -16.67
N GLU A 187 -28.21 -9.88 -16.34
CA GLU A 187 -29.12 -10.95 -16.79
C GLU A 187 -29.34 -10.93 -18.31
N PHE A 188 -29.29 -9.76 -18.94
CA PHE A 188 -29.42 -9.64 -20.38
C PHE A 188 -28.19 -10.20 -21.11
N PHE A 189 -26.99 -9.92 -20.63
CA PHE A 189 -25.75 -10.39 -21.26
C PHE A 189 -25.38 -11.83 -20.87
N GLN A 190 -25.88 -12.33 -19.75
CA GLN A 190 -25.51 -13.66 -19.22
C GLN A 190 -25.79 -14.78 -20.23
N GLY A 191 -24.69 -15.40 -20.67
CA GLY A 191 -24.75 -16.54 -21.58
C GLY A 191 -25.07 -16.20 -23.03
N ARG A 192 -25.11 -14.91 -23.40
CA ARG A 192 -25.24 -14.50 -24.81
C ARG A 192 -24.00 -14.89 -25.60
N GLU A 193 -24.19 -15.05 -26.91
CA GLU A 193 -23.06 -15.11 -27.83
C GLU A 193 -22.87 -13.74 -28.49
N VAL A 194 -21.67 -13.19 -28.34
CA VAL A 194 -21.27 -11.95 -29.00
C VAL A 194 -19.94 -12.19 -29.72
N GLY A 195 -19.93 -11.97 -31.03
CA GLY A 195 -18.76 -12.27 -31.87
C GLY A 195 -18.33 -13.74 -31.84
N GLY A 196 -19.26 -14.67 -31.67
CA GLY A 196 -19.00 -16.11 -31.60
C GLY A 196 -18.47 -16.61 -30.27
N GLN A 197 -18.45 -15.75 -29.25
CA GLN A 197 -18.02 -16.10 -27.90
C GLN A 197 -19.15 -15.94 -26.89
N LYS A 198 -19.29 -16.93 -26.01
CA LYS A 198 -20.22 -16.88 -24.90
C LYS A 198 -19.70 -15.87 -23.87
N VAL A 199 -20.53 -14.91 -23.45
CA VAL A 199 -20.18 -13.87 -22.52
C VAL A 199 -20.89 -14.05 -21.19
N TYR A 200 -20.28 -13.50 -20.13
CA TYR A 200 -20.85 -13.40 -18.80
C TYR A 200 -21.43 -12.02 -18.60
N GLY A 201 -22.53 -11.94 -17.86
CA GLY A 201 -23.25 -10.68 -17.67
C GLY A 201 -22.54 -9.69 -16.77
N ALA A 202 -21.78 -10.17 -15.82
CA ALA A 202 -20.99 -9.34 -14.89
C ALA A 202 -19.82 -10.12 -14.30
N ALA A 203 -18.84 -9.36 -13.81
CA ALA A 203 -17.80 -9.85 -12.91
C ALA A 203 -17.71 -8.89 -11.72
N ILE A 204 -17.78 -9.44 -10.52
CA ILE A 204 -17.62 -8.71 -9.26
C ILE A 204 -16.69 -9.50 -8.34
N PHE A 205 -15.99 -8.80 -7.46
CA PHE A 205 -15.15 -9.46 -6.46
C PHE A 205 -16.02 -10.23 -5.47
N THR A 206 -15.82 -11.54 -5.38
CA THR A 206 -16.58 -12.44 -4.50
C THR A 206 -15.71 -13.48 -3.83
N GLU A 207 -14.40 -13.36 -3.96
CA GLU A 207 -13.49 -14.29 -3.32
C GLU A 207 -13.53 -14.16 -1.80
N ARG A 208 -13.14 -15.24 -1.11
CA ARG A 208 -13.08 -15.27 0.36
C ARG A 208 -11.74 -14.73 0.84
N ALA A 209 -11.49 -13.45 0.56
CA ALA A 209 -10.31 -12.71 0.96
C ALA A 209 -10.70 -11.28 1.34
N SER A 210 -9.77 -10.51 1.93
CA SER A 210 -10.01 -9.12 2.32
C SER A 210 -10.48 -8.26 1.15
N GLU A 211 -9.89 -8.43 -0.03
CA GLU A 211 -10.26 -7.71 -1.26
C GLU A 211 -11.68 -8.03 -1.71
N GLY A 212 -12.09 -9.30 -1.65
CA GLY A 212 -13.45 -9.71 -1.96
C GLY A 212 -14.48 -9.08 -1.02
N ILE A 213 -14.13 -8.89 0.24
CA ILE A 213 -14.98 -8.23 1.23
C ILE A 213 -14.96 -6.71 1.03
N THR A 214 -13.77 -6.09 0.97
CA THR A 214 -13.64 -4.63 0.91
C THR A 214 -14.06 -4.05 -0.43
N MET A 215 -13.67 -4.65 -1.55
CA MET A 215 -13.99 -4.13 -2.88
C MET A 215 -15.33 -4.67 -3.42
N GLY A 216 -15.66 -5.92 -3.10
CA GLY A 216 -16.89 -6.56 -3.58
C GLY A 216 -18.10 -6.26 -2.70
N ALA A 217 -18.14 -6.81 -1.48
CA ALA A 217 -19.32 -6.71 -0.62
C ALA A 217 -19.64 -5.26 -0.24
N THR A 218 -18.64 -4.45 0.10
CA THR A 218 -18.86 -3.05 0.48
C THR A 218 -19.36 -2.20 -0.68
N SER A 219 -18.93 -2.48 -1.93
CA SER A 219 -19.47 -1.79 -3.11
C SER A 219 -20.99 -1.97 -3.24
N VAL A 220 -21.51 -3.12 -2.83
CA VAL A 220 -22.96 -3.37 -2.78
C VAL A 220 -23.61 -2.72 -1.57
N LEU A 221 -22.94 -2.74 -0.42
CA LEU A 221 -23.53 -2.31 0.86
C LEU A 221 -23.59 -0.78 1.03
N TYR A 222 -22.55 -0.03 0.56
CA TYR A 222 -22.52 1.43 0.70
C TYR A 222 -23.74 2.15 0.13
N PRO A 223 -24.25 1.84 -1.07
CA PRO A 223 -25.46 2.46 -1.59
C PRO A 223 -26.69 2.23 -0.73
N TYR A 224 -26.69 1.22 0.13
CA TYR A 224 -27.77 0.93 1.09
C TYR A 224 -27.52 1.54 2.48
N GLY A 225 -26.51 2.42 2.60
CA GLY A 225 -26.24 3.16 3.83
C GLY A 225 -25.29 2.47 4.82
N PHE A 226 -24.63 1.38 4.40
CA PHE A 226 -23.57 0.79 5.21
C PHE A 226 -22.43 1.78 5.43
N LYS A 227 -21.85 1.78 6.64
CA LYS A 227 -20.66 2.56 7.01
C LYS A 227 -19.75 1.67 7.83
N TYR A 228 -18.45 1.87 7.69
CA TYR A 228 -17.48 1.40 8.68
C TYR A 228 -17.56 2.33 9.90
N GLU A 229 -17.69 1.77 11.08
CA GLU A 229 -17.58 2.48 12.34
C GLU A 229 -16.21 2.22 12.97
#